data_bab99923bd57bdc7f84531010836b210
#
_entry.id   bab99923bd57bdc7f84531010836b210
#
_cell.length_a   1.000
_cell.length_b   1.000
_cell.length_c   1.000
_cell.angle_alpha   90.00
_cell.angle_beta   90.00
_cell.angle_gamma   90.00
#
_symmetry.space_group_name_H-M   'P 1'
#
loop_
_entity.id
_entity.type
_entity.pdbx_description
1 polymer ?
#
loop_
_entity_poly.entity_id
_entity_poly.type
_entity_poly.pdbx_seq_one_letter_code
_entity_poly.pdbx_strand_id
1 'polypeptide(L)'
;MLRGATTVRATFHRSVVDAYRPPSGESLYPGQNTTGLVPLTDFDGEPLWLSEPDAAEIDRRRQAFHAPYHAALAAELDRVRDLHGIAILYDCHSIRSHIPYLFEGTLPDFNIGTNLGTTCAPEIEATTSEICANADGYTAILNGRFKGGWTTRHYGRPAEGLH
;
A
#
# COMPACT_ATOMS: atom_id res chain seq x y z
N MET A 1 -7.33 -8.28 16.91
CA MET A 1 -6.19 -9.11 16.44
C MET A 1 -6.77 -10.23 15.58
N LEU A 2 -6.37 -10.30 14.31
CA LEU A 2 -6.84 -11.36 13.41
C LEU A 2 -6.25 -12.70 13.90
N ARG A 3 -7.10 -13.63 14.33
CA ARG A 3 -6.66 -14.94 14.81
C ARG A 3 -6.08 -15.75 13.64
N GLY A 4 -4.84 -16.17 13.77
CA GLY A 4 -4.16 -16.99 12.76
C GLY A 4 -3.48 -16.22 11.63
N ALA A 5 -3.58 -14.89 11.57
CA ALA A 5 -2.85 -14.09 10.60
C ALA A 5 -1.49 -13.65 11.17
N THR A 6 -0.47 -13.72 10.36
CA THR A 6 0.82 -13.08 10.63
C THR A 6 0.75 -11.60 10.30
N THR A 7 1.48 -10.79 11.05
CA THR A 7 1.53 -9.34 10.84
C THR A 7 2.97 -8.88 10.62
N VAL A 8 3.23 -8.25 9.48
CA VAL A 8 4.44 -7.48 9.22
C VAL A 8 4.08 -6.00 9.30
N ARG A 9 4.78 -5.23 10.13
CA ARG A 9 4.45 -3.84 10.40
C ARG A 9 5.67 -2.95 10.29
N ALA A 10 5.56 -1.87 9.51
CA ALA A 10 6.53 -0.78 9.55
C ALA A 10 6.51 -0.11 10.93
N THR A 11 7.70 0.12 11.50
CA THR A 11 7.88 0.79 12.81
C THR A 11 8.38 2.21 12.69
N PHE A 12 8.36 2.74 11.48
CA PHE A 12 8.76 4.11 11.14
C PHE A 12 7.60 4.84 10.46
N HIS A 13 7.59 6.15 10.59
CA HIS A 13 6.58 7.00 9.96
C HIS A 13 6.85 7.14 8.45
N ARG A 14 5.79 7.26 7.64
CA ARG A 14 5.89 7.41 6.18
C ARG A 14 6.72 8.62 5.73
N SER A 15 6.83 9.66 6.55
CA SER A 15 7.69 10.82 6.26
C SER A 15 9.18 10.50 6.34
N VAL A 16 9.57 9.42 7.02
CA VAL A 16 10.95 8.92 7.02
C VAL A 16 11.27 8.28 5.68
N VAL A 17 10.45 7.32 5.30
CA VAL A 17 10.41 6.67 3.98
C VAL A 17 9.05 6.02 3.81
N ASP A 18 8.42 6.18 2.66
CA ASP A 18 7.12 5.56 2.39
C ASP A 18 7.31 4.14 1.88
N ALA A 19 7.14 3.15 2.79
CA ALA A 19 7.26 1.73 2.44
C ALA A 19 6.27 1.27 1.35
N TYR A 20 5.23 2.04 1.10
CA TYR A 20 4.23 1.74 0.07
C TYR A 20 4.62 2.26 -1.33
N ARG A 21 5.80 2.84 -1.49
CA ARG A 21 6.33 3.34 -2.77
C ARG A 21 7.36 2.37 -3.34
N PRO A 22 7.53 2.35 -4.67
CA PRO A 22 8.62 1.58 -5.27
C PRO A 22 9.98 2.11 -4.78
N PRO A 23 10.99 1.24 -4.67
CA PRO A 23 12.33 1.66 -4.24
C PRO A 23 13.00 2.63 -5.22
N SER A 24 12.54 2.70 -6.48
CA SER A 24 12.98 3.71 -7.47
C SER A 24 12.45 5.11 -7.15
N GLY A 25 11.39 5.24 -6.34
CA GLY A 25 10.71 6.50 -6.09
C GLY A 25 9.78 6.96 -7.22
N GLU A 26 9.65 6.19 -8.30
CA GLU A 26 8.80 6.53 -9.44
C GLU A 26 7.31 6.53 -9.05
N SER A 27 6.57 7.45 -9.64
CA SER A 27 5.12 7.51 -9.45
C SER A 27 4.42 6.39 -10.22
N LEU A 28 3.55 5.66 -9.53
CA LEU A 28 2.67 4.66 -10.16
C LEU A 28 1.47 5.30 -10.89
N TYR A 29 1.28 6.58 -10.72
CA TYR A 29 0.17 7.36 -11.30
C TYR A 29 0.70 8.63 -11.96
N PRO A 30 1.32 8.54 -13.15
CA PRO A 30 1.81 9.71 -13.87
C PRO A 30 0.70 10.73 -14.09
N GLY A 31 1.01 12.01 -13.88
CA GLY A 31 0.04 13.10 -13.99
C GLY A 31 -0.86 13.35 -12.79
N GLN A 32 -0.76 12.52 -11.74
CA GLN A 32 -1.42 12.77 -10.46
C GLN A 32 -0.45 13.31 -9.43
N ASN A 33 -0.97 14.15 -8.51
CA ASN A 33 -0.18 14.59 -7.37
C ASN A 33 0.00 13.39 -6.41
N THR A 34 1.22 12.89 -6.30
CA THR A 34 1.57 11.74 -5.47
C THR A 34 2.86 12.01 -4.71
N THR A 35 2.97 11.46 -3.51
CA THR A 35 4.21 11.56 -2.72
C THR A 35 5.28 10.60 -3.26
N GLY A 36 6.56 11.01 -3.21
CA GLY A 36 7.70 10.17 -3.54
C GLY A 36 8.04 9.14 -2.45
N LEU A 37 9.16 8.41 -2.65
CA LEU A 37 9.68 7.45 -1.67
C LEU A 37 9.99 8.11 -0.31
N VAL A 38 10.59 9.29 -0.33
CA VAL A 38 10.71 10.18 0.82
C VAL A 38 9.83 11.40 0.54
N PRO A 39 8.68 11.55 1.20
CA PRO A 39 7.77 12.66 0.96
C PRO A 39 8.43 14.00 1.29
N LEU A 40 8.24 15.00 0.41
CA LEU A 40 8.74 16.36 0.61
C LEU A 40 7.72 17.26 1.31
N THR A 41 6.45 16.93 1.15
CA THR A 41 5.33 17.65 1.78
C THR A 41 4.45 16.70 2.57
N ASP A 42 3.69 17.24 3.49
CA ASP A 42 2.57 16.54 4.12
C ASP A 42 1.34 16.47 3.17
N PHE A 43 0.20 16.03 3.70
CA PHE A 43 -1.05 15.91 2.94
C PHE A 43 -1.78 17.24 2.72
N ASP A 44 -1.32 18.30 3.34
CA ASP A 44 -1.85 19.65 3.14
C ASP A 44 -0.95 20.48 2.21
N GLY A 45 0.16 19.88 1.75
CA GLY A 45 1.14 20.49 0.84
C GLY A 45 2.23 21.28 1.57
N GLU A 46 2.25 21.24 2.91
CA GLU A 46 3.25 21.94 3.70
C GLU A 46 4.58 21.20 3.69
N PRO A 47 5.71 21.92 3.58
CA PRO A 47 7.05 21.32 3.58
C PRO A 47 7.35 20.53 4.85
N LEU A 48 7.85 19.30 4.71
CA LEU A 48 8.27 18.45 5.83
C LEU A 48 9.74 18.70 6.25
N TRP A 49 10.50 19.43 5.45
CA TRP A 49 11.94 19.54 5.59
C TRP A 49 12.39 21.03 5.63
N LEU A 50 13.33 21.35 6.49
CA LEU A 50 14.05 22.64 6.44
C LEU A 50 14.99 22.68 5.22
N SER A 51 15.55 21.53 4.86
CA SER A 51 16.31 21.31 3.63
C SER A 51 15.92 19.95 3.08
N GLU A 52 15.55 19.88 1.82
CA GLU A 52 15.11 18.63 1.19
C GLU A 52 16.24 17.59 1.22
N PRO A 53 15.92 16.30 1.49
CA PRO A 53 16.89 15.22 1.48
C PRO A 53 17.45 15.04 0.06
N ASP A 54 18.76 14.96 -0.03
CA ASP A 54 19.45 14.66 -1.29
C ASP A 54 19.37 13.17 -1.66
N ALA A 55 19.88 12.82 -2.83
CA ALA A 55 19.84 11.44 -3.33
C ALA A 55 20.58 10.46 -2.40
N ALA A 56 21.65 10.89 -1.73
CA ALA A 56 22.40 10.04 -0.80
C ALA A 56 21.58 9.74 0.47
N GLU A 57 20.90 10.74 1.01
CA GLU A 57 20.02 10.56 2.16
C GLU A 57 18.78 9.72 1.83
N ILE A 58 18.20 9.91 0.64
CA ILE A 58 17.09 9.07 0.14
C ILE A 58 17.55 7.60 0.04
N ASP A 59 18.71 7.35 -0.53
CA ASP A 59 19.26 6.00 -0.65
C ASP A 59 19.59 5.38 0.72
N ARG A 60 20.15 6.14 1.62
CA ARG A 60 20.41 5.71 3.01
C ARG A 60 19.12 5.27 3.71
N ARG A 61 18.03 6.02 3.57
CA ARG A 61 16.72 5.66 4.14
C ARG A 61 16.12 4.45 3.46
N ARG A 62 16.23 4.36 2.15
CA ARG A 62 15.79 3.18 1.39
C ARG A 62 16.48 1.91 1.91
N GLN A 63 17.79 1.95 2.12
CA GLN A 63 18.55 0.81 2.64
C GLN A 63 18.28 0.51 4.11
N ALA A 64 18.12 1.53 4.95
CA ALA A 64 17.94 1.36 6.40
C ALA A 64 16.52 0.92 6.79
N PHE A 65 15.50 1.30 6.03
CA PHE A 65 14.10 1.10 6.42
C PHE A 65 13.28 0.36 5.37
N HIS A 66 13.31 0.80 4.10
CA HIS A 66 12.47 0.23 3.05
C HIS A 66 12.90 -1.20 2.72
N ALA A 67 14.17 -1.42 2.42
CA ALA A 67 14.67 -2.73 2.02
C ALA A 67 14.49 -3.81 3.11
N PRO A 68 14.82 -3.58 4.39
CA PRO A 68 14.57 -4.56 5.44
C PRO A 68 13.07 -4.88 5.66
N TYR A 69 12.20 -3.86 5.56
CA TYR A 69 10.75 -4.07 5.65
C TYR A 69 10.25 -5.01 4.54
N HIS A 70 10.62 -4.74 3.30
CA HIS A 70 10.22 -5.56 2.16
C HIS A 70 10.86 -6.94 2.15
N ALA A 71 12.09 -7.07 2.63
CA ALA A 71 12.71 -8.39 2.82
C ALA A 71 11.93 -9.25 3.83
N ALA A 72 11.52 -8.66 4.95
CA ALA A 72 10.70 -9.36 5.94
C ALA A 72 9.31 -9.73 5.40
N LEU A 73 8.68 -8.82 4.65
CA LEU A 73 7.37 -9.07 4.03
C LEU A 73 7.45 -10.20 2.99
N ALA A 74 8.44 -10.17 2.12
CA ALA A 74 8.66 -11.22 1.12
C ALA A 74 8.89 -12.58 1.77
N ALA A 75 9.78 -12.65 2.76
CA ALA A 75 10.07 -13.90 3.48
C ALA A 75 8.83 -14.48 4.17
N GLU A 76 7.96 -13.62 4.72
CA GLU A 76 6.74 -14.08 5.37
C GLU A 76 5.69 -14.56 4.37
N LEU A 77 5.54 -13.89 3.23
CA LEU A 77 4.67 -14.33 2.13
C LEU A 77 5.12 -15.69 1.59
N ASP A 78 6.41 -15.87 1.36
CA ASP A 78 6.96 -17.15 0.92
C ASP A 78 6.72 -18.25 1.95
N ARG A 79 6.97 -17.97 3.23
CA ARG A 79 6.73 -18.93 4.32
C ARG A 79 5.27 -19.37 4.38
N VAL A 80 4.32 -18.43 4.28
CA VAL A 80 2.88 -18.74 4.31
C VAL A 80 2.46 -19.54 3.08
N ARG A 81 2.92 -19.13 1.89
CA ARG A 81 2.67 -19.86 0.66
C ARG A 81 3.23 -21.28 0.71
N ASP A 82 4.45 -21.46 1.18
CA ASP A 82 5.09 -22.78 1.24
C ASP A 82 4.37 -23.72 2.23
N LEU A 83 3.76 -23.15 3.29
CA LEU A 83 3.01 -23.94 4.28
C LEU A 83 1.58 -24.29 3.80
N HIS A 84 0.93 -23.38 3.06
CA HIS A 84 -0.51 -23.49 2.77
C HIS A 84 -0.81 -23.62 1.25
N GLY A 85 0.20 -23.53 0.38
CA GLY A 85 0.02 -23.48 -1.08
C GLY A 85 -0.41 -22.12 -1.60
N ILE A 86 -0.80 -21.21 -0.71
CA ILE A 86 -1.32 -19.88 -1.02
C ILE A 86 -0.96 -18.90 0.11
N ALA A 87 -0.66 -17.65 -0.22
CA ALA A 87 -0.60 -16.55 0.73
C ALA A 87 -1.49 -15.39 0.26
N ILE A 88 -2.25 -14.82 1.19
CA ILE A 88 -3.07 -13.64 0.95
C ILE A 88 -2.47 -12.46 1.72
N LEU A 89 -2.05 -11.44 1.01
CA LEU A 89 -1.57 -10.19 1.59
C LEU A 89 -2.74 -9.20 1.72
N TYR A 90 -3.11 -8.91 2.94
CA TYR A 90 -4.03 -7.82 3.24
C TYR A 90 -3.24 -6.59 3.68
N ASP A 91 -3.00 -5.66 2.75
CA ASP A 91 -2.20 -4.46 2.97
C ASP A 91 -3.07 -3.34 3.54
N CYS A 92 -2.97 -3.13 4.86
CA CYS A 92 -3.82 -2.22 5.62
C CYS A 92 -3.27 -0.80 5.62
N HIS A 93 -3.95 0.12 4.96
CA HIS A 93 -3.66 1.55 4.96
C HIS A 93 -4.83 2.36 5.51
N SER A 94 -4.51 3.52 6.07
CA SER A 94 -5.50 4.55 6.39
C SER A 94 -5.08 5.89 5.80
N ILE A 95 -6.05 6.68 5.37
CA ILE A 95 -5.86 8.04 4.85
C ILE A 95 -7.07 8.89 5.23
N ARG A 96 -6.90 10.20 5.36
CA ARG A 96 -8.04 11.11 5.51
C ARG A 96 -8.95 11.01 4.29
N SER A 97 -10.27 10.99 4.51
CA SER A 97 -11.26 10.88 3.43
C SER A 97 -11.31 12.14 2.54
N HIS A 98 -10.88 13.29 3.04
CA HIS A 98 -10.87 14.57 2.33
C HIS A 98 -9.49 15.20 2.39
N ILE A 99 -8.82 15.31 1.24
CA ILE A 99 -7.47 15.91 1.06
C ILE A 99 -7.46 16.69 -0.25
N PRO A 100 -7.91 17.96 -0.25
CA PRO A 100 -8.01 18.77 -1.47
C PRO A 100 -6.70 18.91 -2.23
N TYR A 101 -5.58 18.90 -1.53
CA TYR A 101 -4.23 18.93 -2.13
C TYR A 101 -3.93 17.71 -3.02
N LEU A 102 -4.49 16.53 -2.70
CA LEU A 102 -4.23 15.30 -3.43
C LEU A 102 -5.36 14.91 -4.39
N PHE A 103 -6.61 15.22 -4.05
CA PHE A 103 -7.77 14.85 -4.85
C PHE A 103 -9.01 15.67 -4.50
N GLU A 104 -9.94 15.74 -5.45
CA GLU A 104 -11.26 16.35 -5.25
C GLU A 104 -12.23 15.37 -4.58
N GLY A 105 -13.18 15.91 -3.83
CA GLY A 105 -14.27 15.16 -3.20
C GLY A 105 -13.87 14.42 -1.93
N THR A 106 -14.65 13.41 -1.58
CA THR A 106 -14.49 12.61 -0.38
C THR A 106 -14.35 11.14 -0.75
N LEU A 107 -13.39 10.45 -0.17
CA LEU A 107 -13.20 9.01 -0.35
C LEU A 107 -14.29 8.22 0.39
N PRO A 108 -14.75 7.10 -0.17
CA PRO A 108 -15.46 6.08 0.60
C PRO A 108 -14.60 5.56 1.77
N ASP A 109 -15.28 4.94 2.76
CA ASP A 109 -14.63 4.40 3.94
C ASP A 109 -13.70 3.24 3.60
N PHE A 110 -14.15 2.32 2.72
CA PHE A 110 -13.34 1.23 2.20
C PHE A 110 -12.94 1.49 0.74
N ASN A 111 -11.66 1.55 0.49
CA ASN A 111 -11.08 1.68 -0.85
C ASN A 111 -10.27 0.41 -1.14
N ILE A 112 -10.88 -0.53 -1.84
CA ILE A 112 -10.29 -1.83 -2.17
C ILE A 112 -9.52 -1.70 -3.48
N GLY A 113 -8.23 -2.02 -3.46
CA GLY A 113 -7.36 -1.94 -4.64
C GLY A 113 -6.73 -3.28 -4.96
N THR A 114 -7.06 -3.84 -6.12
CA THR A 114 -6.57 -5.15 -6.61
C THR A 114 -5.86 -5.02 -7.96
N ASN A 115 -5.46 -3.79 -8.32
CA ASN A 115 -4.93 -3.45 -9.64
C ASN A 115 -5.83 -3.97 -10.78
N LEU A 116 -7.14 -3.67 -10.68
CA LEU A 116 -8.17 -4.10 -11.63
C LEU A 116 -8.29 -5.64 -11.73
N GLY A 117 -8.21 -6.34 -10.61
CA GLY A 117 -8.36 -7.79 -10.53
C GLY A 117 -7.11 -8.59 -10.92
N THR A 118 -5.97 -7.93 -11.15
CA THR A 118 -4.76 -8.63 -11.63
C THR A 118 -3.86 -9.15 -10.52
N THR A 119 -4.07 -8.74 -9.26
CA THR A 119 -3.18 -9.04 -8.14
C THR A 119 -3.71 -10.08 -7.15
N CYS A 120 -4.92 -10.58 -7.36
CA CYS A 120 -5.50 -11.66 -6.56
C CYS A 120 -6.46 -12.50 -7.40
N ALA A 121 -6.85 -13.67 -6.88
CA ALA A 121 -7.88 -14.49 -7.50
C ALA A 121 -9.24 -13.77 -7.47
N PRO A 122 -10.10 -13.98 -8.49
CA PRO A 122 -11.40 -13.32 -8.58
C PRO A 122 -12.30 -13.56 -7.36
N GLU A 123 -12.21 -14.74 -6.76
CA GLU A 123 -13.00 -15.10 -5.57
C GLU A 123 -12.58 -14.30 -4.34
N ILE A 124 -11.29 -13.98 -4.20
CA ILE A 124 -10.75 -13.16 -3.11
C ILE A 124 -11.22 -11.71 -3.27
N GLU A 125 -11.14 -11.17 -4.50
CA GLU A 125 -11.64 -9.82 -4.81
C GLU A 125 -13.14 -9.72 -4.54
N ALA A 126 -13.92 -10.67 -5.05
CA ALA A 126 -15.38 -10.68 -4.89
C ALA A 126 -15.78 -10.75 -3.41
N THR A 127 -15.21 -11.70 -2.66
CA THR A 127 -15.51 -11.87 -1.23
C THR A 127 -15.14 -10.64 -0.42
N THR A 128 -13.97 -10.06 -0.65
CA THR A 128 -13.52 -8.84 0.05
C THR A 128 -14.45 -7.66 -0.26
N SER A 129 -14.80 -7.50 -1.53
CA SER A 129 -15.71 -6.44 -1.98
C SER A 129 -17.10 -6.59 -1.38
N GLU A 130 -17.65 -7.80 -1.35
CA GLU A 130 -18.95 -8.09 -0.75
C GLU A 130 -18.98 -7.81 0.76
N ILE A 131 -17.96 -8.25 1.49
CA ILE A 131 -17.85 -7.98 2.93
C ILE A 131 -17.83 -6.48 3.21
N CYS A 132 -17.04 -5.72 2.46
CA CYS A 132 -16.96 -4.27 2.64
C CYS A 132 -18.25 -3.55 2.23
N ALA A 133 -18.90 -3.99 1.14
CA ALA A 133 -20.16 -3.40 0.67
C ALA A 133 -21.33 -3.64 1.63
N ASN A 134 -21.30 -4.75 2.38
CA ASN A 134 -22.34 -5.10 3.35
C ASN A 134 -22.04 -4.61 4.78
N ALA A 135 -20.99 -3.83 4.99
CA ALA A 135 -20.67 -3.26 6.28
C ALA A 135 -21.63 -2.10 6.61
N ASP A 136 -22.47 -2.28 7.63
CA ASP A 136 -23.48 -1.29 8.02
C ASP A 136 -22.86 0.06 8.38
N GLY A 137 -23.38 1.13 7.76
CA GLY A 137 -22.95 2.50 8.03
C GLY A 137 -21.64 2.91 7.34
N TYR A 138 -21.06 2.05 6.50
CA TYR A 138 -19.84 2.33 5.75
C TYR A 138 -20.08 2.30 4.25
N THR A 139 -19.26 3.04 3.52
CA THR A 139 -19.26 3.08 2.06
C THR A 139 -18.02 2.36 1.52
N ALA A 140 -18.16 1.66 0.38
CA ALA A 140 -17.07 0.88 -0.21
C ALA A 140 -16.94 1.14 -1.72
N ILE A 141 -15.73 1.07 -2.23
CA ILE A 141 -15.45 1.08 -3.67
C ILE A 141 -14.32 0.11 -4.00
N LEU A 142 -14.52 -0.65 -5.08
CA LEU A 142 -13.50 -1.51 -5.66
C LEU A 142 -12.81 -0.81 -6.81
N ASN A 143 -11.47 -0.76 -6.78
CA ASN A 143 -10.64 -0.17 -7.82
C ASN A 143 -11.05 1.25 -8.25
N GLY A 144 -11.50 2.06 -7.29
CA GLY A 144 -11.87 3.45 -7.50
C GLY A 144 -10.63 4.34 -7.76
N ARG A 145 -10.48 5.40 -6.96
CA ARG A 145 -9.27 6.24 -7.03
C ARG A 145 -8.00 5.44 -6.71
N PHE A 146 -8.04 4.61 -5.68
CA PHE A 146 -6.93 3.74 -5.29
C PHE A 146 -7.13 2.33 -5.86
N LYS A 147 -6.32 2.00 -6.84
CA LYS A 147 -6.38 0.70 -7.54
C LYS A 147 -5.35 -0.31 -7.05
N GLY A 148 -4.68 -0.01 -5.96
CA GLY A 148 -3.52 -0.76 -5.47
C GLY A 148 -2.21 -0.05 -5.80
N GLY A 149 -1.37 0.12 -4.80
CA GLY A 149 -0.06 0.75 -4.91
C GLY A 149 1.04 -0.22 -5.33
N TRP A 150 2.28 0.16 -5.05
CA TRP A 150 3.42 -0.67 -5.41
C TRP A 150 3.41 -2.02 -4.68
N THR A 151 3.12 -2.05 -3.39
CA THR A 151 3.03 -3.28 -2.59
C THR A 151 2.06 -4.28 -3.22
N THR A 152 0.83 -3.84 -3.52
CA THR A 152 -0.20 -4.66 -4.18
C THR A 152 0.31 -5.24 -5.51
N ARG A 153 0.89 -4.40 -6.36
CA ARG A 153 1.35 -4.80 -7.71
C ARG A 153 2.61 -5.65 -7.67
N HIS A 154 3.49 -5.41 -6.71
CA HIS A 154 4.76 -6.12 -6.58
C HIS A 154 4.59 -7.54 -6.03
N TYR A 155 3.73 -7.69 -5.03
CA TYR A 155 3.53 -8.97 -4.36
C TYR A 155 2.36 -9.79 -4.92
N GLY A 156 1.35 -9.16 -5.52
CA GLY A 156 0.23 -9.86 -6.11
C GLY A 156 0.62 -10.61 -7.38
N ARG A 157 0.82 -11.91 -7.27
CA ARG A 157 1.17 -12.84 -8.35
C ARG A 157 0.32 -14.11 -8.24
N PRO A 158 -0.97 -14.05 -8.63
CA PRO A 158 -1.92 -15.15 -8.42
C PRO A 158 -1.46 -16.49 -9.00
N ALA A 159 -0.77 -16.46 -10.15
CA ALA A 159 -0.22 -17.67 -10.78
C ALA A 159 0.85 -18.37 -9.92
N GLU A 160 1.45 -17.65 -8.95
CA GLU A 160 2.44 -18.16 -7.98
C GLU A 160 1.84 -18.42 -6.59
N GLY A 161 0.50 -18.32 -6.45
CA GLY A 161 -0.20 -18.46 -5.16
C GLY A 161 -0.04 -17.27 -4.22
N LEU A 162 0.29 -16.09 -4.74
CA LEU A 162 0.41 -14.83 -3.98
C LEU A 162 -0.72 -13.87 -4.38
N HIS A 163 -1.57 -13.53 -3.43
CA HIS A 163 -2.77 -12.71 -3.65
C HIS A 163 -2.83 -11.50 -2.77
#